data_c818aa3f04f3c2979465b1d14d8aff83
#
_entry.id   c818aa3f04f3c2979465b1d14d8aff83
#
_cell.length_a   1.000
_cell.length_b   1.000
_cell.length_c   1.000
_cell.angle_alpha   90.00
_cell.angle_beta   90.00
_cell.angle_gamma   90.00
#
_symmetry.space_group_name_H-M   'P 1'
#
loop_
_entity.id
_entity.type
_entity.pdbx_description
1 polymer ?
#
loop_
_entity_poly.entity_id
_entity_poly.type
_entity_poly.pdbx_seq_one_letter_code
_entity_poly.pdbx_strand_id
1 'polypeptide(L)'
;MYGRNSHAETLAQHVQTAANNSDRNEEYNMIKSMTGFGRCEIQKDAKKFTVELKSVNHRYLDVNIRMPKKLNFFETAIRTLLKSYANRGKVDIFITYEDTSQAQVSVKYNSVIAAEYLKHLRQMSEEFGLEDDIRVSVLSRYPEVFTMEEQTEDEEELWNGLKEAL
;
A
#
# COMPACT_ATOMS: atom_id res chain seq x y z
N MET A 1 -2.18 16.03 -25.23
CA MET A 1 -2.90 16.45 -24.03
C MET A 1 -4.36 16.02 -24.19
N TYR A 2 -4.88 15.12 -23.44
CA TYR A 2 -6.20 14.50 -23.38
C TYR A 2 -6.17 12.97 -23.56
N GLY A 3 -6.56 12.28 -22.49
CA GLY A 3 -6.88 10.86 -22.58
C GLY A 3 -6.49 10.02 -21.36
N ARG A 4 -6.87 10.40 -20.13
CA ARG A 4 -6.54 9.60 -18.94
C ARG A 4 -7.68 9.38 -17.93
N ASN A 5 -8.89 9.86 -18.21
CA ASN A 5 -10.01 9.72 -17.24
C ASN A 5 -11.04 8.63 -17.60
N SER A 6 -10.92 7.94 -18.74
CA SER A 6 -12.00 7.08 -19.22
C SER A 6 -12.09 5.71 -18.53
N HIS A 7 -11.01 5.21 -17.93
CA HIS A 7 -10.98 3.84 -17.39
C HIS A 7 -11.49 3.75 -15.94
N ALA A 8 -11.21 4.75 -15.11
CA ALA A 8 -11.72 4.80 -13.74
C ALA A 8 -13.22 5.06 -13.70
N GLU A 9 -13.71 5.92 -14.59
CA GLU A 9 -15.14 6.15 -14.78
C GLU A 9 -15.86 4.90 -15.29
N THR A 10 -15.21 4.09 -16.10
CA THR A 10 -15.78 2.84 -16.63
C THR A 10 -15.95 1.78 -15.54
N LEU A 11 -15.03 1.67 -14.60
CA LEU A 11 -15.14 0.73 -13.46
C LEU A 11 -16.22 1.17 -12.47
N ALA A 12 -16.28 2.46 -12.14
CA ALA A 12 -17.31 3.03 -11.28
C ALA A 12 -18.71 2.86 -11.93
N GLN A 13 -18.81 3.05 -13.24
CA GLN A 13 -20.05 2.84 -13.99
C GLN A 13 -20.50 1.38 -14.00
N HIS A 14 -19.58 0.40 -14.09
CA HIS A 14 -19.95 -1.02 -14.07
C HIS A 14 -20.44 -1.49 -12.70
N VAL A 15 -19.88 -1.00 -11.61
CA VAL A 15 -20.37 -1.29 -10.25
C VAL A 15 -21.70 -0.57 -9.99
N GLN A 16 -21.84 0.67 -10.45
CA GLN A 16 -23.06 1.47 -10.31
C GLN A 16 -24.21 0.93 -11.17
N THR A 17 -23.92 0.38 -12.35
CA THR A 17 -24.93 -0.25 -13.21
C THR A 17 -25.50 -1.53 -12.58
N ALA A 18 -24.72 -2.25 -11.79
CA ALA A 18 -25.19 -3.40 -11.01
C ALA A 18 -26.06 -2.99 -9.81
N ALA A 19 -25.86 -1.80 -9.24
CA ALA A 19 -26.53 -1.31 -8.04
C ALA A 19 -27.81 -0.52 -8.30
N ASN A 20 -27.89 0.26 -9.40
CA ASN A 20 -28.96 1.25 -9.62
C ASN A 20 -30.17 0.75 -10.42
N ASN A 21 -30.32 -0.55 -10.64
CA ASN A 21 -31.40 -1.09 -11.48
C ASN A 21 -32.61 -1.61 -10.70
N SER A 22 -32.93 -1.05 -9.52
CA SER A 22 -34.12 -1.46 -8.77
C SER A 22 -35.36 -0.54 -8.91
N ASP A 23 -35.25 0.65 -9.48
CA ASP A 23 -36.37 1.59 -9.56
C ASP A 23 -36.49 2.25 -10.94
N ARG A 24 -37.00 1.50 -11.94
CA ARG A 24 -37.82 2.03 -13.04
C ARG A 24 -38.55 0.89 -13.71
N ASN A 25 -39.85 0.87 -13.54
CA ASN A 25 -40.77 0.10 -14.34
C ASN A 25 -40.74 0.61 -15.80
N GLU A 26 -40.00 -0.06 -16.64
CA GLU A 26 -40.25 -0.17 -18.07
C GLU A 26 -39.76 -1.53 -18.53
N GLU A 27 -40.69 -2.35 -19.07
CA GLU A 27 -40.47 -3.68 -19.62
C GLU A 27 -39.56 -3.63 -20.84
N TYR A 28 -38.24 -3.63 -20.59
CA TYR A 28 -37.28 -4.13 -21.55
C TYR A 28 -36.62 -5.38 -20.96
N ASN A 29 -36.90 -6.53 -21.59
CA ASN A 29 -36.26 -7.82 -21.33
C ASN A 29 -34.78 -7.73 -21.70
N MET A 30 -34.02 -6.92 -20.96
CA MET A 30 -32.54 -6.94 -21.04
C MET A 30 -32.03 -8.08 -20.19
N ILE A 31 -31.41 -9.06 -20.82
CA ILE A 31 -30.62 -10.09 -20.12
C ILE A 31 -29.49 -9.37 -19.39
N LYS A 32 -29.64 -9.16 -18.07
CA LYS A 32 -28.62 -8.57 -17.23
C LYS A 32 -27.62 -9.66 -16.85
N SER A 33 -26.35 -9.47 -17.19
CA SER A 33 -25.29 -10.33 -16.68
C SER A 33 -25.25 -10.22 -15.16
N MET A 34 -25.29 -11.37 -14.47
CA MET A 34 -25.23 -11.43 -13.02
C MET A 34 -23.78 -11.41 -12.50
N THR A 35 -22.81 -11.35 -13.39
CA THR A 35 -21.39 -11.35 -13.07
C THR A 35 -20.73 -10.13 -13.70
N GLY A 36 -19.94 -9.43 -12.90
CA GLY A 36 -19.09 -8.31 -13.35
C GLY A 36 -17.62 -8.65 -13.16
N PHE A 37 -16.80 -8.21 -14.09
CA PHE A 37 -15.35 -8.22 -13.98
C PHE A 37 -14.80 -6.88 -14.42
N GLY A 38 -13.88 -6.33 -13.63
CA GLY A 38 -13.14 -5.13 -13.96
C GLY A 38 -11.67 -5.29 -13.59
N ARG A 39 -10.81 -4.68 -14.37
CA ARG A 39 -9.38 -4.56 -14.07
C ARG A 39 -8.93 -3.14 -14.39
N CYS A 40 -8.25 -2.54 -13.43
CA CYS A 40 -7.61 -1.24 -13.60
C CYS A 40 -6.13 -1.36 -13.24
N GLU A 41 -5.32 -0.66 -14.00
CA GLU A 41 -3.88 -0.60 -13.79
C GLU A 41 -3.45 0.86 -13.83
N ILE A 42 -2.86 1.35 -12.74
CA ILE A 42 -2.38 2.72 -12.63
C ILE A 42 -0.90 2.68 -12.31
N GLN A 43 -0.16 3.43 -13.07
CA GLN A 43 1.27 3.66 -12.83
C GLN A 43 1.50 5.14 -12.58
N LYS A 44 2.05 5.45 -11.40
CA LYS A 44 2.53 6.77 -11.03
C LYS A 44 4.00 6.66 -10.66
N ASP A 45 4.85 7.35 -11.40
CA ASP A 45 6.29 7.28 -11.24
C ASP A 45 6.79 5.83 -11.26
N ALA A 46 7.43 5.37 -10.21
CA ALA A 46 7.91 4.01 -10.06
C ALA A 46 6.91 3.05 -9.40
N LYS A 47 5.73 3.53 -8.98
CA LYS A 47 4.71 2.77 -8.27
C LYS A 47 3.60 2.34 -9.22
N LYS A 48 3.28 1.04 -9.21
CA LYS A 48 2.24 0.45 -10.05
C LYS A 48 1.21 -0.25 -9.18
N PHE A 49 -0.04 0.14 -9.35
CA PHE A 49 -1.20 -0.51 -8.72
C PHE A 49 -1.99 -1.25 -9.79
N THR A 50 -2.29 -2.51 -9.53
CA THR A 50 -3.22 -3.29 -10.36
C THR A 50 -4.35 -3.76 -9.46
N VAL A 51 -5.59 -3.42 -9.83
CA VAL A 51 -6.80 -3.84 -9.13
C VAL A 51 -7.65 -4.66 -10.07
N GLU A 52 -7.98 -5.87 -9.64
CA GLU A 52 -8.95 -6.73 -10.31
C GLU A 52 -10.16 -6.93 -9.39
N LEU A 53 -11.35 -6.72 -9.93
CA LEU A 53 -12.60 -6.83 -9.22
C LEU A 53 -13.50 -7.83 -9.94
N LYS A 54 -14.02 -8.82 -9.20
CA LYS A 54 -15.02 -9.76 -9.67
C LYS A 54 -16.26 -9.64 -8.80
N SER A 55 -17.42 -9.48 -9.41
CA SER A 55 -18.67 -9.44 -8.66
C SER A 55 -19.64 -10.50 -9.18
N VAL A 56 -20.36 -11.13 -8.26
CA VAL A 56 -21.46 -12.04 -8.56
C VAL A 56 -22.70 -11.63 -7.77
N ASN A 57 -23.87 -11.94 -8.27
CA ASN A 57 -25.12 -11.63 -7.58
C ASN A 57 -25.19 -12.42 -6.25
N HIS A 58 -25.41 -11.69 -5.17
CA HIS A 58 -25.59 -12.27 -3.83
C HIS A 58 -26.58 -11.41 -3.05
N ARG A 59 -27.31 -12.03 -2.10
CA ARG A 59 -28.36 -11.36 -1.32
C ARG A 59 -27.81 -10.23 -0.44
N TYR A 60 -26.63 -10.40 0.10
CA TYR A 60 -25.95 -9.45 0.97
C TYR A 60 -24.64 -8.99 0.33
N LEU A 61 -24.14 -7.85 0.75
CA LEU A 61 -22.81 -7.41 0.33
C LEU A 61 -21.76 -8.22 1.10
N ASP A 62 -21.04 -9.07 0.38
CA ASP A 62 -19.91 -9.85 0.87
C ASP A 62 -18.66 -9.42 0.09
N VAL A 63 -17.67 -8.86 0.79
CA VAL A 63 -16.45 -8.32 0.19
C VAL A 63 -15.25 -9.08 0.69
N ASN A 64 -14.53 -9.73 -0.22
CA ASN A 64 -13.29 -10.41 0.03
C ASN A 64 -12.16 -9.66 -0.65
N ILE A 65 -11.16 -9.22 0.11
CA ILE A 65 -10.05 -8.40 -0.38
C ILE A 65 -8.75 -9.19 -0.19
N ARG A 66 -8.00 -9.34 -1.27
CA ARG A 66 -6.65 -9.91 -1.26
C ARG A 66 -5.67 -8.85 -1.73
N MET A 67 -4.72 -8.52 -0.85
CA MET A 67 -3.73 -7.49 -1.10
C MET A 67 -2.39 -7.81 -0.44
N PRO A 68 -1.28 -7.18 -0.84
CA PRO A 68 0.00 -7.26 -0.15
C PRO A 68 -0.11 -6.78 1.30
N LYS A 69 0.64 -7.40 2.22
CA LYS A 69 0.64 -7.03 3.64
C LYS A 69 0.88 -5.54 3.89
N LYS A 70 1.68 -4.91 3.05
CA LYS A 70 2.01 -3.48 3.08
C LYS A 70 0.78 -2.57 2.96
N LEU A 71 -0.29 -3.03 2.31
CA LEU A 71 -1.53 -2.26 2.11
C LEU A 71 -2.66 -2.64 3.06
N ASN A 72 -2.45 -3.59 3.99
CA ASN A 72 -3.50 -4.12 4.86
C ASN A 72 -4.20 -3.04 5.71
N PHE A 73 -3.49 -1.97 6.07
CA PHE A 73 -4.08 -0.86 6.83
C PHE A 73 -5.17 -0.10 6.06
N PHE A 74 -5.22 -0.23 4.72
CA PHE A 74 -6.28 0.35 3.90
C PHE A 74 -7.55 -0.51 3.78
N GLU A 75 -7.56 -1.73 4.32
CA GLU A 75 -8.69 -2.66 4.15
C GLU A 75 -10.03 -2.04 4.55
N THR A 76 -10.08 -1.36 5.70
CA THR A 76 -11.30 -0.71 6.18
C THR A 76 -11.75 0.43 5.27
N ALA A 77 -10.81 1.22 4.76
CA ALA A 77 -11.10 2.31 3.83
C ALA A 77 -11.65 1.80 2.50
N ILE A 78 -11.07 0.72 1.96
CA ILE A 78 -11.54 0.05 0.75
C ILE A 78 -12.97 -0.49 0.95
N ARG A 79 -13.23 -1.18 2.06
CA ARG A 79 -14.58 -1.69 2.39
C ARG A 79 -15.61 -0.58 2.49
N THR A 80 -15.24 0.56 3.08
CA THR A 80 -16.10 1.73 3.20
C THR A 80 -16.38 2.35 1.83
N LEU A 81 -15.34 2.48 1.00
CA LEU A 81 -15.48 2.98 -0.37
C LEU A 81 -16.46 2.10 -1.17
N LEU A 82 -16.29 0.78 -1.14
CA LEU A 82 -17.13 -0.16 -1.88
C LEU A 82 -18.59 -0.14 -1.43
N LYS A 83 -18.87 0.06 -0.14
CA LYS A 83 -20.24 0.20 0.37
C LYS A 83 -20.97 1.42 -0.19
N SER A 84 -20.25 2.44 -0.64
CA SER A 84 -20.88 3.60 -1.31
C SER A 84 -21.31 3.30 -2.74
N TYR A 85 -20.75 2.26 -3.37
CA TYR A 85 -21.06 1.87 -4.75
C TYR A 85 -21.96 0.64 -4.86
N ALA A 86 -21.92 -0.27 -3.88
CA ALA A 86 -22.67 -1.52 -3.93
C ALA A 86 -23.36 -1.81 -2.59
N ASN A 87 -24.68 -2.06 -2.65
CA ASN A 87 -25.49 -2.41 -1.50
C ASN A 87 -25.65 -3.92 -1.30
N ARG A 88 -25.38 -4.72 -2.33
CA ARG A 88 -25.49 -6.18 -2.35
C ARG A 88 -24.57 -6.78 -3.40
N GLY A 89 -24.27 -8.08 -3.26
CA GLY A 89 -23.37 -8.81 -4.17
C GLY A 89 -22.19 -9.40 -3.43
N LYS A 90 -21.59 -10.43 -3.99
CA LYS A 90 -20.30 -10.93 -3.55
C LYS A 90 -19.22 -10.33 -4.44
N VAL A 91 -18.26 -9.64 -3.84
CA VAL A 91 -17.19 -8.90 -4.53
C VAL A 91 -15.86 -9.45 -4.08
N ASP A 92 -15.11 -10.04 -4.99
CA ASP A 92 -13.72 -10.45 -4.77
C ASP A 92 -12.79 -9.42 -5.42
N ILE A 93 -11.88 -8.88 -4.64
CA ILE A 93 -10.91 -7.86 -5.06
C ILE A 93 -9.50 -8.41 -4.90
N PHE A 94 -8.72 -8.27 -5.95
CA PHE A 94 -7.29 -8.60 -5.95
C PHE A 94 -6.51 -7.33 -6.23
N ILE A 95 -5.64 -6.96 -5.31
CA ILE A 95 -4.78 -5.79 -5.41
C ILE A 95 -3.35 -6.27 -5.48
N THR A 96 -2.63 -5.82 -6.50
CA THR A 96 -1.19 -6.01 -6.65
C THR A 96 -0.52 -4.64 -6.62
N TYR A 97 0.57 -4.54 -5.90
CA TYR A 97 1.41 -3.35 -5.81
C TYR A 97 2.84 -3.70 -6.15
N GLU A 98 3.41 -2.97 -7.09
CA GLU A 98 4.79 -3.08 -7.50
C GLU A 98 5.45 -1.71 -7.35
N ASP A 99 6.58 -1.68 -6.68
CA ASP A 99 7.43 -0.49 -6.56
C ASP A 99 8.76 -0.80 -7.22
N THR A 100 9.04 -0.09 -8.31
CA THR A 100 10.30 -0.17 -9.06
C THR A 100 11.24 0.98 -8.72
N SER A 101 10.88 1.83 -7.75
CA SER A 101 11.81 2.83 -7.24
C SER A 101 13.04 2.13 -6.67
N GLN A 102 14.20 2.67 -6.93
CA GLN A 102 15.38 2.24 -6.21
C GLN A 102 15.13 2.54 -4.74
N ALA A 103 15.03 1.50 -3.91
CA ALA A 103 14.89 1.64 -2.48
C ALA A 103 15.98 2.62 -2.00
N GLN A 104 15.59 3.83 -1.65
CA GLN A 104 16.52 4.78 -1.06
C GLN A 104 16.79 4.29 0.37
N VAL A 105 17.76 3.39 0.46
CA VAL A 105 18.29 2.98 1.76
C VAL A 105 19.10 4.13 2.28
N SER A 106 18.63 4.81 3.31
CA SER A 106 19.41 5.80 4.03
C SER A 106 20.11 5.15 5.20
N VAL A 107 21.40 5.50 5.38
CA VAL A 107 22.15 5.10 6.56
C VAL A 107 22.10 6.23 7.57
N LYS A 108 21.49 5.96 8.72
CA LYS A 108 21.42 6.92 9.82
C LYS A 108 22.54 6.68 10.80
N TYR A 109 23.28 7.75 11.13
CA TYR A 109 24.30 7.75 12.18
C TYR A 109 23.70 8.17 13.51
N ASN A 110 23.86 7.31 14.54
CA ASN A 110 23.42 7.58 15.90
C ASN A 110 24.61 8.07 16.73
N SER A 111 24.78 9.38 16.80
CA SER A 111 25.86 10.01 17.54
C SER A 111 25.78 9.78 19.04
N VAL A 112 24.58 9.62 19.60
CA VAL A 112 24.38 9.41 21.05
C VAL A 112 24.92 8.04 21.45
N ILE A 113 24.51 7.00 20.71
CA ILE A 113 24.98 5.63 20.95
C ILE A 113 26.49 5.53 20.73
N ALA A 114 27.03 6.16 19.69
CA ALA A 114 28.46 6.18 19.42
C ALA A 114 29.26 6.84 20.55
N ALA A 115 28.73 7.92 21.13
CA ALA A 115 29.37 8.60 22.27
C ALA A 115 29.39 7.72 23.54
N GLU A 116 28.32 6.98 23.82
CA GLU A 116 28.25 6.05 24.94
C GLU A 116 29.26 4.90 24.79
N TYR A 117 29.36 4.30 23.59
CA TYR A 117 30.40 3.28 23.33
C TYR A 117 31.80 3.85 23.51
N LEU A 118 32.08 5.03 22.97
CA LEU A 118 33.36 5.67 23.08
C LEU A 118 33.77 5.92 24.56
N LYS A 119 32.82 6.39 25.37
CA LYS A 119 32.99 6.63 26.79
C LYS A 119 33.39 5.34 27.54
N HIS A 120 32.62 4.26 27.29
CA HIS A 120 32.88 2.98 27.96
C HIS A 120 34.18 2.30 27.49
N LEU A 121 34.51 2.41 26.22
CA LEU A 121 35.77 1.89 25.70
C LEU A 121 36.99 2.58 26.34
N ARG A 122 36.95 3.90 26.53
CA ARG A 122 38.01 4.65 27.22
C ARG A 122 38.08 4.27 28.69
N GLN A 123 36.94 4.13 29.36
CA GLN A 123 36.89 3.65 30.75
C GLN A 123 37.54 2.26 30.88
N MET A 124 37.24 1.32 29.96
CA MET A 124 37.89 0.00 29.95
C MET A 124 39.40 0.10 29.75
N SER A 125 39.87 0.95 28.83
CA SER A 125 41.30 1.17 28.59
C SER A 125 41.99 1.64 29.87
N GLU A 126 41.42 2.60 30.59
CA GLU A 126 41.97 3.14 31.86
C GLU A 126 41.92 2.09 32.97
N GLU A 127 40.77 1.39 33.14
CA GLU A 127 40.56 0.44 34.25
C GLU A 127 41.48 -0.79 34.16
N PHE A 128 41.72 -1.27 32.93
CA PHE A 128 42.52 -2.48 32.73
C PHE A 128 43.93 -2.21 32.22
N GLY A 129 44.34 -0.94 32.07
CA GLY A 129 45.65 -0.55 31.57
C GLY A 129 45.91 -1.00 30.14
N LEU A 130 44.84 -1.01 29.31
CA LEU A 130 44.91 -1.40 27.91
C LEU A 130 45.28 -0.19 27.03
N GLU A 131 45.89 -0.48 25.90
CA GLU A 131 46.19 0.55 24.91
C GLU A 131 44.89 1.04 24.25
N ASP A 132 44.74 2.37 24.12
CA ASP A 132 43.60 2.96 23.40
C ASP A 132 43.83 2.81 21.90
N ASP A 133 43.19 1.82 21.30
CA ASP A 133 43.22 1.55 19.87
C ASP A 133 41.92 1.96 19.15
N ILE A 134 41.12 2.84 19.77
CA ILE A 134 39.80 3.24 19.27
C ILE A 134 39.94 3.98 17.93
N ARG A 135 39.39 3.35 16.90
CA ARG A 135 39.35 3.89 15.54
C ARG A 135 37.91 3.97 15.05
N VAL A 136 37.67 4.86 14.09
CA VAL A 136 36.36 4.96 13.45
C VAL A 136 35.88 3.61 12.91
N SER A 137 36.80 2.80 12.36
CA SER A 137 36.50 1.45 11.86
C SER A 137 36.07 0.44 12.93
N VAL A 138 36.47 0.68 14.19
CA VAL A 138 36.02 -0.12 15.33
C VAL A 138 34.66 0.37 15.80
N LEU A 139 34.53 1.66 16.04
CA LEU A 139 33.29 2.27 16.55
C LEU A 139 32.10 2.05 15.58
N SER A 140 32.36 2.11 14.28
CA SER A 140 31.31 1.90 13.24
C SER A 140 30.72 0.49 13.19
N ARG A 141 31.36 -0.50 13.83
CA ARG A 141 30.89 -1.89 13.87
C ARG A 141 30.00 -2.20 15.07
N TYR A 142 29.92 -1.29 16.04
CA TYR A 142 29.03 -1.52 17.18
C TYR A 142 27.57 -1.41 16.77
N PRO A 143 26.70 -2.22 17.39
CA PRO A 143 25.28 -2.22 17.09
C PRO A 143 24.68 -0.83 17.22
N GLU A 144 23.74 -0.52 16.32
CA GLU A 144 22.94 0.71 16.34
C GLU A 144 23.72 2.03 16.15
N VAL A 145 25.04 1.99 15.98
CA VAL A 145 25.82 3.19 15.60
C VAL A 145 25.45 3.64 14.20
N PHE A 146 25.25 2.68 13.29
CA PHE A 146 24.65 2.90 12.00
C PHE A 146 23.43 2.00 11.82
N THR A 147 22.30 2.59 11.48
CA THR A 147 21.08 1.88 11.16
C THR A 147 20.67 2.16 9.73
N MET A 148 20.21 1.13 9.03
CA MET A 148 19.57 1.30 7.73
C MET A 148 18.13 1.65 7.97
N GLU A 149 17.70 2.80 7.48
CA GLU A 149 16.29 3.19 7.46
C GLU A 149 15.78 3.04 6.03
N GLU A 150 14.80 2.17 5.85
CA GLU A 150 13.96 2.21 4.66
C GLU A 150 13.07 3.44 4.78
N GLN A 151 13.03 4.27 3.74
CA GLN A 151 12.10 5.40 3.73
C GLN A 151 10.68 4.85 3.88
N THR A 152 10.00 5.30 4.92
CA THR A 152 8.56 5.05 5.05
C THR A 152 7.86 5.78 3.91
N GLU A 153 7.18 5.01 3.08
CA GLU A 153 6.35 5.58 2.02
C GLU A 153 5.22 6.41 2.64
N ASP A 154 4.88 7.48 1.96
CA ASP A 154 3.76 8.32 2.36
C ASP A 154 2.45 7.53 2.17
N GLU A 155 1.77 7.25 3.30
CA GLU A 155 0.51 6.52 3.32
C GLU A 155 -0.57 7.25 2.53
N GLU A 156 -0.56 8.59 2.53
CA GLU A 156 -1.52 9.39 1.79
C GLU A 156 -1.30 9.25 0.27
N GLU A 157 -0.06 9.25 -0.17
CA GLU A 157 0.29 9.03 -1.58
C GLU A 157 -0.12 7.61 -2.03
N LEU A 158 0.15 6.59 -1.21
CA LEU A 158 -0.26 5.20 -1.48
C LEU A 158 -1.78 5.08 -1.56
N TRP A 159 -2.51 5.71 -0.63
CA TRP A 159 -3.96 5.70 -0.64
C TRP A 159 -4.55 6.37 -1.88
N ASN A 160 -4.01 7.53 -2.27
CA ASN A 160 -4.46 8.24 -3.45
C ASN A 160 -4.25 7.43 -4.73
N GLY A 161 -3.10 6.76 -4.87
CA GLY A 161 -2.84 5.86 -6.00
C GLY A 161 -3.79 4.65 -6.03
N LEU A 162 -4.00 4.02 -4.88
CA LEU A 162 -4.89 2.87 -4.75
C LEU A 162 -6.35 3.25 -4.99
N LYS A 163 -6.81 4.38 -4.45
CA LYS A 163 -8.18 4.89 -4.63
C LYS A 163 -8.51 5.22 -6.07
N GLU A 164 -7.53 5.70 -6.83
CA GLU A 164 -7.69 5.98 -8.26
C GLU A 164 -7.83 4.68 -9.08
N ALA A 165 -7.23 3.59 -8.60
CA ALA A 165 -7.31 2.27 -9.24
C ALA A 165 -8.60 1.50 -8.87
N LEU A 166 -9.23 1.83 -7.74
CA LEU A 166 -10.49 1.23 -7.26
C LEU A 166 -11.71 1.86 -7.92
#